data_cf13598644a258ca340c93e83c9e5f47
#
_entry.id   cf13598644a258ca340c93e83c9e5f47
#
_cell.length_a   1.000
_cell.length_b   1.000
_cell.length_c   1.000
_cell.angle_alpha   90.00
_cell.angle_beta   90.00
_cell.angle_gamma   90.00
#
_symmetry.space_group_name_H-M   'P 1'
#
loop_
_entity.id
_entity.type
_entity.pdbx_description
1 polymer ?
#
loop_
_entity_poly.entity_id
_entity_poly.type
_entity_poly.pdbx_seq_one_letter_code
_entity_poly.pdbx_strand_id
1 'polypeptide(L)'
;MTLVDWEIEKLCEEKGVIVPFDKAMLNPQSLDVRIGYTLKTENNWLKRCLTGQEFTTHDLTNYSESNPFWVSPLSFILTCTYETFNMPSNYSAEFRLKSSRGRSGWGHVLAVWIDGGFNNSKLTLELLNHRIWAWQPIYPLMRIGQIVFAETAYPRHDYSETGRYNNDLDTQPAKPEKRI
;
A
#
# COMPACT_ATOMS: atom_id res chain seq x y z
N MET A 1 -2.66 -16.85 14.53
CA MET A 1 -4.00 -17.15 13.98
C MET A 1 -4.42 -15.93 13.17
N THR A 2 -5.07 -16.13 12.01
CA THR A 2 -5.60 -14.99 11.23
C THR A 2 -6.85 -14.45 11.94
N LEU A 3 -6.96 -13.13 12.03
CA LEU A 3 -8.10 -12.45 12.66
C LEU A 3 -9.33 -12.50 11.76
N VAL A 4 -10.51 -12.52 12.40
CA VAL A 4 -11.81 -12.42 11.74
C VAL A 4 -12.38 -11.00 11.88
N ASP A 5 -13.49 -10.71 11.21
CA ASP A 5 -14.08 -9.37 11.08
C ASP A 5 -14.25 -8.61 12.41
N TRP A 6 -14.88 -9.21 13.41
CA TRP A 6 -15.09 -8.56 14.71
C TRP A 6 -13.79 -8.33 15.51
N GLU A 7 -12.77 -9.19 15.34
CA GLU A 7 -11.43 -9.00 15.93
C GLU A 7 -10.69 -7.85 15.24
N ILE A 8 -10.81 -7.75 13.91
CA ILE A 8 -10.25 -6.65 13.11
C ILE A 8 -10.93 -5.32 13.49
N GLU A 9 -12.28 -5.32 13.59
CA GLU A 9 -13.05 -4.15 14.02
C GLU A 9 -12.55 -3.67 15.38
N LYS A 10 -12.52 -4.53 16.37
CA LYS A 10 -12.04 -4.24 17.72
C LYS A 10 -10.59 -3.71 17.72
N LEU A 11 -9.71 -4.33 16.95
CA LEU A 11 -8.31 -3.92 16.83
C LEU A 11 -8.18 -2.51 16.24
N CYS A 12 -8.99 -2.19 15.23
CA CYS A 12 -8.99 -0.86 14.60
C CYS A 12 -9.61 0.21 15.51
N GLU A 13 -10.74 -0.09 16.18
CA GLU A 13 -11.44 0.87 17.05
C GLU A 13 -10.68 1.16 18.34
N GLU A 14 -10.13 0.14 19.00
CA GLU A 14 -9.46 0.29 20.30
C GLU A 14 -8.00 0.76 20.18
N LYS A 15 -7.28 0.31 19.13
CA LYS A 15 -5.84 0.59 18.99
C LYS A 15 -5.51 1.50 17.79
N GLY A 16 -6.49 1.86 16.96
CA GLY A 16 -6.27 2.72 15.80
C GLY A 16 -5.28 2.13 14.80
N VAL A 17 -5.27 0.80 14.62
CA VAL A 17 -4.28 0.10 13.79
C VAL A 17 -4.33 0.55 12.33
N ILE A 18 -5.52 0.90 11.85
CA ILE A 18 -5.71 1.51 10.53
C ILE A 18 -6.57 2.77 10.67
N VAL A 19 -6.09 3.88 10.14
CA VAL A 19 -6.75 5.20 10.21
C VAL A 19 -6.81 5.85 8.83
N PRO A 20 -7.97 6.30 8.35
CA PRO A 20 -9.28 6.15 8.98
C PRO A 20 -9.81 4.72 8.86
N PHE A 21 -10.42 4.21 9.92
CA PHE A 21 -11.15 2.96 9.87
C PHE A 21 -12.55 3.19 9.31
N ASP A 22 -12.95 2.35 8.37
CA ASP A 22 -14.29 2.35 7.76
C ASP A 22 -14.87 0.93 7.82
N LYS A 23 -15.90 0.75 8.61
CA LYS A 23 -16.55 -0.55 8.81
C LYS A 23 -17.10 -1.15 7.50
N ALA A 24 -17.43 -0.33 6.51
CA ALA A 24 -17.87 -0.80 5.19
C ALA A 24 -16.74 -1.49 4.38
N MET A 25 -15.49 -1.40 4.84
CA MET A 25 -14.34 -2.07 4.25
C MET A 25 -14.05 -3.46 4.86
N LEU A 26 -14.76 -3.84 5.94
CA LEU A 26 -14.59 -5.15 6.57
C LEU A 26 -15.08 -6.28 5.64
N ASN A 27 -14.27 -7.33 5.59
CA ASN A 27 -14.58 -8.62 5.02
C ASN A 27 -14.46 -9.68 6.12
N PRO A 28 -14.92 -10.92 5.95
CA PRO A 28 -14.91 -11.94 7.01
C PRO A 28 -13.54 -12.17 7.67
N GLN A 29 -12.43 -11.97 6.95
CA GLN A 29 -11.06 -12.23 7.45
C GLN A 29 -10.04 -11.19 6.94
N SER A 30 -10.49 -10.01 6.52
CA SER A 30 -9.62 -8.96 6.02
C SER A 30 -10.29 -7.59 6.05
N LEU A 31 -9.49 -6.54 5.89
CA LEU A 31 -9.95 -5.17 5.73
C LEU A 31 -9.50 -4.63 4.37
N ASP A 32 -10.42 -4.15 3.55
CA ASP A 32 -10.09 -3.49 2.29
C ASP A 32 -9.32 -2.20 2.54
N VAL A 33 -8.34 -1.93 1.69
CA VAL A 33 -7.60 -0.67 1.66
C VAL A 33 -7.69 0.00 0.30
N ARG A 34 -7.50 1.31 0.31
CA ARG A 34 -7.75 2.20 -0.82
C ARG A 34 -6.47 2.88 -1.30
N ILE A 35 -6.45 3.28 -2.56
CA ILE A 35 -5.39 4.12 -3.14
C ILE A 35 -5.40 5.50 -2.48
N GLY A 36 -4.22 6.00 -2.14
CA GLY A 36 -4.00 7.37 -1.64
C GLY A 36 -3.96 8.40 -2.78
N TYR A 37 -3.35 9.55 -2.49
CA TYR A 37 -3.37 10.69 -3.40
C TYR A 37 -2.07 10.88 -4.18
N THR A 38 -1.05 10.06 -3.94
CA THR A 38 0.24 10.19 -4.62
C THR A 38 0.54 8.95 -5.44
N LEU A 39 0.98 9.18 -6.67
CA LEU A 39 1.41 8.15 -7.61
C LEU A 39 2.77 8.55 -8.20
N LYS A 40 3.64 7.57 -8.38
CA LYS A 40 4.93 7.74 -9.04
C LYS A 40 5.02 6.82 -10.25
N THR A 41 5.31 7.40 -11.41
CA THR A 41 5.58 6.65 -12.65
C THR A 41 7.07 6.58 -12.90
N GLU A 42 7.56 5.44 -13.37
CA GLU A 42 8.95 5.26 -13.74
C GLU A 42 9.34 6.18 -14.90
N ASN A 43 10.48 6.83 -14.78
CA ASN A 43 11.06 7.65 -15.84
C ASN A 43 11.83 6.76 -16.84
N ASN A 44 11.69 7.07 -18.13
CA ASN A 44 12.53 6.44 -19.15
C ASN A 44 14.02 6.80 -18.93
N TRP A 45 14.92 6.02 -19.57
CA TRP A 45 16.37 6.19 -19.40
C TRP A 45 16.85 7.60 -19.74
N LEU A 46 16.29 8.24 -20.76
CA LEU A 46 16.70 9.58 -21.19
C LEU A 46 16.37 10.62 -20.09
N LYS A 47 15.17 10.57 -19.54
CA LYS A 47 14.78 11.48 -18.45
C LYS A 47 15.60 11.21 -17.19
N ARG A 48 15.89 9.94 -16.86
CA ARG A 48 16.78 9.58 -15.75
C ARG A 48 18.19 10.17 -15.94
N CYS A 49 18.76 10.08 -17.14
CA CYS A 49 20.07 10.65 -17.45
C CYS A 49 20.09 12.18 -17.34
N LEU A 50 19.03 12.86 -17.76
CA LEU A 50 18.94 14.32 -17.76
C LEU A 50 18.63 14.91 -16.38
N THR A 51 17.81 14.24 -15.57
CA THR A 51 17.30 14.79 -14.31
C THR A 51 17.87 14.11 -13.05
N GLY A 52 18.49 12.95 -13.21
CA GLY A 52 18.87 12.08 -12.09
C GLY A 52 17.70 11.47 -11.33
N GLN A 53 16.45 11.72 -11.77
CA GLN A 53 15.26 11.24 -11.09
C GLN A 53 14.77 9.92 -11.67
N GLU A 54 14.52 8.95 -10.80
CA GLU A 54 14.02 7.63 -11.16
C GLU A 54 12.51 7.64 -11.46
N PHE A 55 11.76 8.46 -10.75
CA PHE A 55 10.31 8.56 -10.83
C PHE A 55 9.84 10.00 -11.07
N THR A 56 8.68 10.11 -11.75
CA THR A 56 7.88 11.33 -11.77
C THR A 56 6.72 11.17 -10.78
N THR A 57 6.55 12.15 -9.90
CA THR A 57 5.44 12.16 -8.93
C THR A 57 4.24 12.87 -9.53
N HIS A 58 3.06 12.28 -9.35
CA HIS A 58 1.76 12.81 -9.75
C HIS A 58 0.88 12.95 -8.52
N ASP A 59 0.24 14.11 -8.38
CA ASP A 59 -0.82 14.34 -7.40
C ASP A 59 -2.15 13.88 -8.01
N LEU A 60 -2.81 12.95 -7.34
CA LEU A 60 -4.09 12.40 -7.78
C LEU A 60 -5.32 13.14 -7.22
N THR A 61 -5.15 14.24 -6.49
CA THR A 61 -6.26 14.96 -5.80
C THR A 61 -7.41 15.33 -6.74
N ASN A 62 -7.10 15.64 -8.01
CA ASN A 62 -8.10 16.04 -9.02
C ASN A 62 -8.60 14.87 -9.89
N TYR A 63 -8.20 13.63 -9.57
CA TYR A 63 -8.66 12.43 -10.28
C TYR A 63 -9.79 11.75 -9.53
N SER A 64 -10.63 11.01 -10.25
CA SER A 64 -11.79 10.31 -9.70
C SER A 64 -12.12 9.08 -10.56
N GLU A 65 -13.10 8.29 -10.14
CA GLU A 65 -13.58 7.16 -10.95
C GLU A 65 -14.08 7.58 -12.33
N SER A 66 -14.73 8.76 -12.43
CA SER A 66 -15.21 9.31 -13.71
C SER A 66 -14.10 9.99 -14.54
N ASN A 67 -12.99 10.37 -13.90
CA ASN A 67 -11.82 10.98 -14.53
C ASN A 67 -10.54 10.39 -13.95
N PRO A 68 -10.20 9.13 -14.26
CA PRO A 68 -9.06 8.46 -13.65
C PRO A 68 -7.72 8.87 -14.28
N PHE A 69 -6.65 8.70 -13.53
CA PHE A 69 -5.32 8.64 -14.10
C PHE A 69 -5.14 7.32 -14.86
N TRP A 70 -4.62 7.39 -16.07
CA TRP A 70 -4.45 6.22 -16.94
C TRP A 70 -3.01 5.72 -16.92
N VAL A 71 -2.83 4.50 -16.45
CA VAL A 71 -1.54 3.79 -16.41
C VAL A 71 -1.36 3.00 -17.69
N SER A 72 -0.27 3.28 -18.42
CA SER A 72 0.02 2.63 -19.68
C SER A 72 0.26 1.11 -19.53
N PRO A 73 0.11 0.35 -20.64
CA PRO A 73 0.43 -1.07 -20.66
C PRO A 73 1.84 -1.36 -20.14
N LEU A 74 2.01 -2.45 -19.42
CA LEU A 74 3.28 -2.95 -18.88
C LEU A 74 4.07 -1.96 -18.02
N SER A 75 3.41 -0.93 -17.51
CA SER A 75 4.06 0.09 -16.65
C SER A 75 4.05 -0.31 -15.20
N PHE A 76 5.20 -0.12 -14.56
CA PHE A 76 5.39 -0.17 -13.13
C PHE A 76 5.10 1.20 -12.53
N ILE A 77 4.37 1.22 -11.43
CA ILE A 77 4.06 2.43 -10.66
C ILE A 77 4.21 2.18 -9.17
N LEU A 78 4.54 3.23 -8.43
CA LEU A 78 4.42 3.26 -6.98
C LEU A 78 3.25 4.14 -6.59
N THR A 79 2.49 3.70 -5.62
CA THR A 79 1.45 4.51 -4.96
C THR A 79 1.42 4.17 -3.49
N CYS A 80 0.60 4.84 -2.69
CA CYS A 80 0.45 4.49 -1.29
C CYS A 80 -1.01 4.20 -0.95
N THR A 81 -1.25 3.60 0.19
CA THR A 81 -2.59 3.47 0.74
C THR A 81 -3.14 4.83 1.15
N TYR A 82 -4.45 5.00 1.08
CA TYR A 82 -5.15 6.13 1.72
C TYR A 82 -5.01 6.04 3.24
N GLU A 83 -5.15 4.85 3.75
CA GLU A 83 -5.07 4.53 5.17
C GLU A 83 -3.64 4.62 5.70
N THR A 84 -3.51 5.07 6.94
CA THR A 84 -2.28 5.07 7.74
C THR A 84 -2.31 3.89 8.70
N PHE A 85 -1.17 3.24 8.87
CA PHE A 85 -1.00 2.05 9.69
C PHE A 85 -0.29 2.38 10.99
N ASN A 86 -0.75 1.76 12.10
CA ASN A 86 -0.16 1.81 13.43
C ASN A 86 -0.18 0.39 14.02
N MET A 87 0.75 -0.44 13.57
CA MET A 87 0.79 -1.85 13.93
C MET A 87 1.35 -2.06 15.34
N PRO A 88 0.58 -2.67 16.28
CA PRO A 88 1.15 -3.09 17.56
C PRO A 88 2.22 -4.17 17.35
N SER A 89 3.21 -4.22 18.23
CA SER A 89 4.36 -5.14 18.11
C SER A 89 4.00 -6.63 18.08
N ASN A 90 2.86 -6.99 18.68
CA ASN A 90 2.35 -8.37 18.71
C ASN A 90 1.37 -8.71 17.58
N TYR A 91 1.36 -7.91 16.51
CA TYR A 91 0.59 -8.20 15.31
C TYR A 91 1.47 -8.06 14.06
N SER A 92 1.21 -8.90 13.10
CA SER A 92 1.70 -8.74 11.73
C SER A 92 0.53 -8.68 10.77
N ALA A 93 0.78 -8.17 9.57
CA ALA A 93 -0.25 -8.17 8.54
C ALA A 93 0.36 -8.44 7.17
N GLU A 94 -0.51 -8.77 6.22
CA GLU A 94 -0.14 -9.01 4.83
C GLU A 94 -1.10 -8.28 3.90
N PHE A 95 -0.54 -7.55 2.94
CA PHE A 95 -1.33 -6.97 1.85
C PHE A 95 -1.62 -8.03 0.79
N ARG A 96 -2.88 -8.12 0.37
CA ARG A 96 -3.32 -8.96 -0.74
C ARG A 96 -4.08 -8.12 -1.76
N LEU A 97 -3.69 -8.18 -3.02
CA LEU A 97 -4.44 -7.54 -4.10
C LEU A 97 -5.87 -8.08 -4.16
N LYS A 98 -6.88 -7.22 -4.35
CA LYS A 98 -8.25 -7.70 -4.55
C LYS A 98 -8.35 -8.54 -5.83
N SER A 99 -9.06 -9.65 -5.73
CA SER A 99 -9.31 -10.57 -6.84
C SER A 99 -9.89 -9.87 -8.09
N SER A 100 -10.79 -8.89 -7.90
CA SER A 100 -11.34 -8.09 -9.00
C SER A 100 -10.26 -7.25 -9.70
N ARG A 101 -9.28 -6.73 -8.97
CA ARG A 101 -8.17 -5.95 -9.54
C ARG A 101 -7.18 -6.85 -10.28
N GLY A 102 -6.85 -8.02 -9.70
CA GLY A 102 -6.06 -9.03 -10.42
C GLY A 102 -6.72 -9.46 -11.72
N ARG A 103 -8.03 -9.70 -11.72
CA ARG A 103 -8.78 -10.06 -12.93
C ARG A 103 -8.84 -8.93 -13.97
N SER A 104 -8.75 -7.67 -13.57
CA SER A 104 -8.66 -6.55 -14.51
C SER A 104 -7.26 -6.37 -15.09
N GLY A 105 -6.25 -7.06 -14.57
CA GLY A 105 -4.88 -7.05 -15.06
C GLY A 105 -3.90 -6.23 -14.20
N TRP A 106 -4.29 -5.82 -12.99
CA TRP A 106 -3.35 -5.31 -12.02
C TRP A 106 -2.56 -6.44 -11.38
N GLY A 107 -1.27 -6.24 -11.16
CA GLY A 107 -0.40 -7.07 -10.33
C GLY A 107 0.23 -6.25 -9.21
N HIS A 108 0.65 -6.92 -8.15
CA HIS A 108 1.47 -6.36 -7.07
C HIS A 108 2.77 -7.14 -6.99
N VAL A 109 3.89 -6.44 -6.84
CA VAL A 109 5.21 -7.07 -6.67
C VAL A 109 5.33 -7.48 -5.21
N LEU A 110 5.22 -8.72 -4.91
CA LEU A 110 5.08 -9.47 -3.65
C LEU A 110 5.81 -8.94 -2.37
N ALA A 111 6.04 -7.64 -2.22
CA ALA A 111 6.54 -6.99 -1.02
C ALA A 111 5.37 -6.67 -0.08
N VAL A 112 4.74 -7.70 0.48
CA VAL A 112 3.39 -7.64 1.06
C VAL A 112 3.37 -7.69 2.60
N TRP A 113 4.53 -7.92 3.23
CA TRP A 113 4.61 -8.13 4.67
C TRP A 113 4.65 -6.83 5.45
N ILE A 114 3.86 -6.76 6.52
CA ILE A 114 3.79 -5.62 7.43
C ILE A 114 4.11 -6.12 8.84
N ASP A 115 5.28 -5.73 9.34
CA ASP A 115 5.75 -6.11 10.66
C ASP A 115 5.04 -5.36 11.79
N GLY A 116 5.00 -5.96 12.97
CA GLY A 116 4.65 -5.28 14.21
C GLY A 116 5.61 -4.11 14.47
N GLY A 117 5.06 -2.96 14.87
CA GLY A 117 5.84 -1.73 15.04
C GLY A 117 5.94 -0.84 13.79
N PHE A 118 5.33 -1.22 12.66
CA PHE A 118 5.15 -0.32 11.51
C PHE A 118 4.10 0.73 11.84
N ASN A 119 4.53 1.97 12.11
CA ASN A 119 3.69 2.99 12.70
C ASN A 119 3.71 4.31 11.94
N ASN A 120 2.60 5.05 12.07
CA ASN A 120 2.38 6.38 11.50
C ASN A 120 2.80 6.43 10.02
N SER A 121 2.43 5.40 9.27
CA SER A 121 2.93 5.21 7.91
C SER A 121 1.85 4.72 6.97
N LYS A 122 1.92 5.16 5.73
CA LYS A 122 1.16 4.57 4.63
C LYS A 122 1.96 3.44 4.00
N LEU A 123 1.27 2.39 3.58
CA LEU A 123 1.90 1.30 2.86
C LEU A 123 2.14 1.74 1.41
N THR A 124 3.38 1.72 0.98
CA THR A 124 3.69 1.89 -0.45
C THR A 124 3.34 0.60 -1.20
N LEU A 125 2.67 0.75 -2.32
CA LEU A 125 2.21 -0.34 -3.18
C LEU A 125 2.96 -0.29 -4.51
N GLU A 126 3.62 -1.39 -4.84
CA GLU A 126 4.30 -1.60 -6.11
C GLU A 126 3.34 -2.28 -7.08
N LEU A 127 2.73 -1.51 -7.96
CA LEU A 127 1.73 -2.00 -8.90
C LEU A 127 2.27 -2.09 -10.32
N LEU A 128 1.84 -3.12 -11.04
CA LEU A 128 2.15 -3.34 -12.44
C LEU A 128 0.85 -3.50 -13.24
N ASN A 129 0.70 -2.74 -14.33
CA ASN A 129 -0.31 -3.01 -15.32
C ASN A 129 0.17 -4.16 -16.23
N HIS A 130 -0.33 -5.38 -15.99
CA HIS A 130 0.02 -6.56 -16.80
C HIS A 130 -0.65 -6.60 -18.19
N ARG A 131 -1.55 -5.66 -18.48
CA ARG A 131 -2.19 -5.63 -19.81
C ARG A 131 -1.21 -5.18 -20.88
N ILE A 132 -1.16 -5.90 -22.00
CA ILE A 132 -0.23 -5.62 -23.12
C ILE A 132 -0.74 -4.46 -23.97
N TRP A 133 -2.06 -4.33 -24.14
CA TRP A 133 -2.68 -3.39 -25.06
C TRP A 133 -3.67 -2.42 -24.40
N ALA A 134 -3.91 -2.55 -23.08
CA ALA A 134 -4.93 -1.76 -22.41
C ALA A 134 -4.35 -0.91 -21.30
N TRP A 135 -4.71 0.36 -21.29
CA TRP A 135 -4.50 1.27 -20.19
C TRP A 135 -5.39 0.87 -19.01
N GLN A 136 -4.89 1.06 -17.78
CA GLN A 136 -5.62 0.75 -16.56
C GLN A 136 -5.94 2.04 -15.80
N PRO A 137 -7.20 2.22 -15.35
CA PRO A 137 -7.56 3.37 -14.54
C PRO A 137 -7.08 3.21 -13.10
N ILE A 138 -6.55 4.29 -12.52
CA ILE A 138 -6.26 4.41 -11.09
C ILE A 138 -6.73 5.79 -10.60
N TYR A 139 -7.32 5.84 -9.42
CA TYR A 139 -7.85 7.06 -8.82
C TYR A 139 -7.86 6.95 -7.29
N PRO A 140 -7.87 8.08 -6.56
CA PRO A 140 -7.94 8.08 -5.10
C PRO A 140 -9.16 7.33 -4.58
N LEU A 141 -9.00 6.68 -3.45
CA LEU A 141 -10.03 5.89 -2.76
C LEU A 141 -10.53 4.64 -3.52
N MET A 142 -9.92 4.32 -4.66
CA MET A 142 -10.17 3.05 -5.33
C MET A 142 -9.75 1.88 -4.41
N ARG A 143 -10.65 0.94 -4.13
CA ARG A 143 -10.31 -0.28 -3.39
C ARG A 143 -9.34 -1.11 -4.21
N ILE A 144 -8.11 -1.26 -3.73
CA ILE A 144 -7.04 -1.94 -4.48
C ILE A 144 -6.69 -3.29 -3.90
N GLY A 145 -6.65 -3.39 -2.60
CA GLY A 145 -6.23 -4.58 -1.88
C GLY A 145 -6.99 -4.77 -0.58
N GLN A 146 -6.55 -5.75 0.16
CA GLN A 146 -7.07 -6.09 1.49
C GLN A 146 -5.92 -6.46 2.41
N ILE A 147 -6.06 -6.15 3.67
CA ILE A 147 -5.10 -6.45 4.72
C ILE A 147 -5.61 -7.64 5.51
N VAL A 148 -4.77 -8.65 5.64
CA VAL A 148 -5.00 -9.85 6.46
C VAL A 148 -4.11 -9.72 7.69
N PHE A 149 -4.71 -9.77 8.88
CA PHE A 149 -4.00 -9.61 10.15
C PHE A 149 -3.76 -10.96 10.83
N ALA A 150 -2.64 -11.06 11.53
CA ALA A 150 -2.33 -12.19 12.39
C ALA A 150 -1.77 -11.71 13.73
N GLU A 151 -2.26 -12.28 14.82
CA GLU A 151 -1.65 -12.10 16.13
C GLU A 151 -0.38 -12.97 16.23
N THR A 152 0.68 -12.38 16.80
CA THR A 152 1.99 -13.01 16.98
C THR A 152 2.46 -12.86 18.43
N ALA A 153 3.52 -13.56 18.80
CA ALA A 153 4.24 -13.26 20.02
C ALA A 153 4.98 -11.91 19.88
N TYR A 154 5.32 -11.29 21.01
CA TYR A 154 6.15 -10.08 21.00
C TYR A 154 7.56 -10.40 20.47
N PRO A 155 8.05 -9.70 19.45
CA PRO A 155 9.42 -9.83 18.98
C PRO A 155 10.40 -9.22 20.01
N ARG A 156 11.67 -9.59 19.94
CA ARG A 156 12.72 -8.95 20.77
C ARG A 156 13.00 -7.51 20.34
N HIS A 157 12.90 -7.25 19.05
CA HIS A 157 13.06 -5.96 18.40
C HIS A 157 11.97 -5.85 17.35
N ASP A 158 11.14 -4.83 17.44
CA ASP A 158 10.07 -4.61 16.48
C ASP A 158 10.48 -3.61 15.37
N TYR A 159 9.59 -3.39 14.44
CA TYR A 159 9.87 -2.52 13.31
C TYR A 159 10.04 -1.05 13.70
N SER A 160 9.54 -0.62 14.88
CA SER A 160 9.74 0.77 15.35
C SER A 160 11.20 1.07 15.64
N GLU A 161 12.00 0.06 16.03
CA GLU A 161 13.43 0.17 16.29
C GLU A 161 14.28 0.01 15.03
N THR A 162 13.90 -0.90 14.14
CA THR A 162 14.73 -1.35 13.01
C THR A 162 14.25 -0.86 11.65
N GLY A 163 12.97 -0.48 11.56
CA GLY A 163 12.30 -0.18 10.31
C GLY A 163 12.78 1.10 9.62
N ARG A 164 12.81 1.07 8.30
CA ARG A 164 13.24 2.19 7.45
C ARG A 164 12.09 3.09 7.01
N TYR A 165 10.85 2.61 7.11
CA TYR A 165 9.66 3.25 6.53
C TYR A 165 8.63 3.68 7.58
N ASN A 166 9.05 3.88 8.84
CA ASN A 166 8.20 4.49 9.86
C ASN A 166 8.11 6.00 9.67
N ASN A 167 6.94 6.57 9.98
CA ASN A 167 6.59 7.98 9.79
C ASN A 167 6.57 8.44 8.31
N ASP A 168 6.34 7.52 7.38
CA ASP A 168 6.23 7.81 5.97
C ASP A 168 4.74 7.94 5.58
N LEU A 169 4.29 9.17 5.41
CA LEU A 169 2.88 9.49 5.09
C LEU A 169 2.62 9.65 3.58
N ASP A 170 3.57 9.26 2.75
CA ASP A 170 3.48 9.36 1.30
C ASP A 170 4.15 8.18 0.60
N THR A 171 3.99 8.09 -0.72
CA THR A 171 4.61 7.06 -1.57
C THR A 171 6.14 7.16 -1.54
N GLN A 172 6.80 6.13 -1.05
CA GLN A 172 8.25 6.07 -0.90
C GLN A 172 8.91 5.22 -1.99
N PRO A 173 9.96 5.73 -2.65
CA PRO A 173 10.86 4.87 -3.42
C PRO A 173 11.74 4.02 -2.48
N ALA A 174 12.48 3.07 -3.04
CA ALA A 174 13.40 2.26 -2.26
C ALA A 174 14.43 3.12 -1.52
N LYS A 175 14.52 2.94 -0.19
CA LYS A 175 15.54 3.58 0.64
C LYS A 175 16.80 2.70 0.66
N PRO A 176 18.02 3.31 0.68
CA PRO A 176 19.27 2.55 0.79
C PRO A 176 19.26 1.65 2.04
N GLU A 177 19.89 0.49 1.93
CA GLU A 177 20.10 -0.36 3.10
C GLU A 177 21.03 0.33 4.10
N LYS A 178 20.68 0.28 5.38
CA LYS A 178 21.61 0.66 6.43
C LYS A 178 22.77 -0.36 6.39
N ARG A 179 24.00 0.10 6.14
CA ARG A 179 25.17 -0.76 6.34
C ARG A 179 25.23 -1.11 7.82
N ILE A 180 25.15 -2.41 8.10
CA ILE A 180 25.35 -2.98 9.44
C ILE A 180 26.84 -2.86 9.79
#